data_246a1c0ac066ed43866333252b924568
#
_entry.id   246a1c0ac066ed43866333252b924568
#
_cell.length_a   1.000
_cell.length_b   1.000
_cell.length_c   1.000
_cell.angle_alpha   90.00
_cell.angle_beta   90.00
_cell.angle_gamma   90.00
#
_symmetry.space_group_name_H-M   'P 1'
#
loop_
_entity.id
_entity.type
_entity.pdbx_description
1 polymer ?
#
loop_
_entity_poly.entity_id
_entity_poly.type
_entity_poly.pdbx_seq_one_letter_code
_entity_poly.pdbx_strand_id
1 'polypeptide(L)'
;FQAKGAIAVIREPRIIVALDFPDAAPALELVDRLDPARCRLKVGKEMFTRFGPGFVAGLAGRGFEVFLDLKFHDIPNTVAAACEAAADLGVWMINLHACGGRPMMEAARERLARLSEAPLLIAVTVLTSLDAGDLEEIGCPGDPRDRVLRLASLAHNAGLDGIVCSPREAAPVRGRLGRDFLLVTPGVRP
;
A
#
# COMPACT_ATOMS: atom_id res chain seq x y z
N PHE A 1 -7.59 -7.48 26.40
CA PHE A 1 -6.70 -6.50 26.99
C PHE A 1 -5.27 -6.95 26.77
N GLN A 2 -4.46 -6.13 26.10
CA GLN A 2 -3.05 -6.32 25.77
C GLN A 2 -2.75 -7.42 24.73
N ALA A 3 -2.93 -7.09 23.47
CA ALA A 3 -1.98 -7.51 22.46
C ALA A 3 -1.36 -6.22 21.90
N LYS A 4 -0.27 -5.77 22.51
CA LYS A 4 0.66 -4.88 21.82
C LYS A 4 1.17 -5.66 20.63
N GLY A 5 0.67 -5.31 19.44
CA GLY A 5 1.17 -5.84 18.20
C GLY A 5 2.68 -5.67 18.16
N ALA A 6 3.37 -6.72 17.82
CA ALA A 6 4.80 -6.68 17.58
C ALA A 6 5.04 -5.55 16.56
N ILE A 7 5.88 -4.58 16.93
CA ILE A 7 6.35 -3.52 16.04
C ILE A 7 6.88 -4.22 14.79
N ALA A 8 6.25 -3.96 13.65
CA ALA A 8 6.73 -4.47 12.39
C ALA A 8 8.08 -3.80 12.10
N VAL A 9 9.15 -4.42 12.57
CA VAL A 9 10.51 -4.03 12.22
C VAL A 9 10.62 -4.19 10.73
N ILE A 10 10.75 -3.07 10.01
CA ILE A 10 10.98 -3.08 8.56
C ILE A 10 12.32 -3.81 8.38
N ARG A 11 12.22 -5.10 8.04
CA ARG A 11 13.40 -5.85 7.62
C ARG A 11 13.80 -5.37 6.23
N GLU A 12 15.09 -5.30 5.96
CA GLU A 12 15.59 -5.17 4.59
C GLU A 12 14.99 -6.32 3.74
N PRO A 13 14.67 -6.07 2.47
CA PRO A 13 15.04 -4.88 1.68
C PRO A 13 14.02 -3.72 1.81
N ARG A 14 14.48 -2.47 1.59
CA ARG A 14 13.61 -1.25 1.58
C ARG A 14 13.19 -0.83 0.19
N ILE A 15 13.82 -1.37 -0.83
CA ILE A 15 13.54 -1.02 -2.23
C ILE A 15 12.35 -1.84 -2.71
N ILE A 16 11.39 -1.18 -3.35
CA ILE A 16 10.26 -1.81 -4.02
C ILE A 16 10.34 -1.46 -5.49
N VAL A 17 10.59 -2.45 -6.35
CA VAL A 17 10.66 -2.28 -7.80
C VAL A 17 9.25 -2.36 -8.38
N ALA A 18 8.82 -1.31 -9.08
CA ALA A 18 7.51 -1.28 -9.73
C ALA A 18 7.57 -2.02 -11.07
N LEU A 19 6.68 -3.02 -11.24
CA LEU A 19 6.49 -3.73 -12.49
C LEU A 19 5.37 -3.06 -13.30
N ASP A 20 5.68 -1.91 -13.89
CA ASP A 20 4.75 -1.12 -14.69
C ASP A 20 5.03 -1.39 -16.19
N PHE A 21 4.60 -2.55 -16.69
CA PHE A 21 4.80 -3.02 -18.05
C PHE A 21 3.45 -3.34 -18.72
N PRO A 22 3.34 -3.14 -20.04
CA PRO A 22 2.14 -3.55 -20.78
C PRO A 22 2.06 -5.07 -21.01
N ASP A 23 3.21 -5.79 -20.91
CA ASP A 23 3.33 -7.22 -21.17
C ASP A 23 4.08 -7.94 -20.03
N ALA A 24 3.77 -9.22 -19.85
CA ALA A 24 4.38 -10.06 -18.82
C ALA A 24 5.85 -10.41 -19.13
N ALA A 25 6.19 -10.64 -20.40
CA ALA A 25 7.54 -11.10 -20.77
C ALA A 25 8.63 -10.10 -20.36
N PRO A 26 8.59 -8.80 -20.74
CA PRO A 26 9.60 -7.84 -20.30
C PRO A 26 9.60 -7.60 -18.78
N ALA A 27 8.45 -7.74 -18.11
CA ALA A 27 8.40 -7.69 -16.66
C ALA A 27 9.17 -8.86 -16.03
N LEU A 28 8.99 -10.07 -16.55
CA LEU A 28 9.69 -11.26 -16.06
C LEU A 28 11.19 -11.22 -16.38
N GLU A 29 11.59 -10.71 -17.55
CA GLU A 29 13.00 -10.48 -17.87
C GLU A 29 13.70 -9.53 -16.88
N LEU A 30 12.98 -8.49 -16.42
CA LEU A 30 13.49 -7.64 -15.33
C LEU A 30 13.57 -8.43 -14.02
N VAL A 31 12.53 -9.18 -13.67
CA VAL A 31 12.48 -9.98 -12.43
C VAL A 31 13.61 -11.01 -12.37
N ASP A 32 13.95 -11.66 -13.49
CA ASP A 32 15.04 -12.65 -13.58
C ASP A 32 16.44 -12.04 -13.27
N ARG A 33 16.56 -10.71 -13.34
CA ARG A 33 17.79 -9.97 -13.02
C ARG A 33 17.82 -9.41 -11.60
N LEU A 34 16.73 -9.54 -10.85
CA LEU A 34 16.59 -9.02 -9.50
C LEU A 34 16.85 -10.14 -8.46
N ASP A 35 17.28 -9.69 -7.29
CA ASP A 35 17.52 -10.56 -6.13
C ASP A 35 16.44 -10.30 -5.07
N PRO A 36 15.63 -11.30 -4.69
CA PRO A 36 14.59 -11.15 -3.67
C PRO A 36 15.15 -10.77 -2.29
N ALA A 37 16.41 -11.03 -2.01
CA ALA A 37 17.07 -10.56 -0.78
C ALA A 37 17.36 -9.06 -0.79
N ARG A 38 17.33 -8.39 -1.95
CA ARG A 38 17.70 -6.98 -2.12
C ARG A 38 16.54 -6.06 -2.47
N CYS A 39 15.43 -6.58 -2.99
CA CYS A 39 14.27 -5.79 -3.32
C CYS A 39 12.96 -6.58 -3.23
N ARG A 40 11.88 -5.85 -3.10
CA ARG A 40 10.49 -6.27 -3.22
C ARG A 40 9.94 -5.88 -4.58
N LEU A 41 8.83 -6.46 -4.98
CA LEU A 41 8.15 -6.13 -6.24
C LEU A 41 6.80 -5.46 -5.97
N LYS A 42 6.41 -4.51 -6.81
CA LYS A 42 5.07 -3.92 -6.82
C LYS A 42 4.34 -4.30 -8.10
N VAL A 43 3.15 -4.87 -7.96
CA VAL A 43 2.22 -5.13 -9.07
C VAL A 43 1.08 -4.13 -8.98
N GLY A 44 0.97 -3.25 -9.97
CA GLY A 44 -0.08 -2.25 -10.07
C GLY A 44 -1.32 -2.74 -10.82
N LYS A 45 -2.31 -1.85 -10.95
CA LYS A 45 -3.61 -2.13 -11.56
C LYS A 45 -3.50 -2.69 -12.97
N GLU A 46 -2.63 -2.12 -13.82
CA GLU A 46 -2.50 -2.55 -15.23
C GLU A 46 -2.06 -4.01 -15.33
N MET A 47 -0.95 -4.35 -14.68
CA MET A 47 -0.42 -5.71 -14.69
C MET A 47 -1.41 -6.71 -14.09
N PHE A 48 -2.05 -6.35 -12.97
CA PHE A 48 -3.03 -7.22 -12.34
C PHE A 48 -4.28 -7.41 -13.21
N THR A 49 -4.77 -6.36 -13.86
CA THR A 49 -5.93 -6.44 -14.76
C THR A 49 -5.66 -7.30 -15.99
N ARG A 50 -4.43 -7.24 -16.53
CA ARG A 50 -4.04 -8.02 -17.72
C ARG A 50 -3.76 -9.49 -17.39
N PHE A 51 -3.05 -9.76 -16.30
CA PHE A 51 -2.46 -11.08 -16.04
C PHE A 51 -3.03 -11.78 -14.80
N GLY A 52 -3.83 -11.08 -14.01
CA GLY A 52 -4.60 -11.64 -12.90
C GLY A 52 -3.76 -12.15 -11.72
N PRO A 53 -4.40 -12.92 -10.82
CA PRO A 53 -3.77 -13.41 -9.58
C PRO A 53 -2.64 -14.41 -9.83
N GLY A 54 -2.68 -15.17 -10.93
CA GLY A 54 -1.63 -16.14 -11.28
C GLY A 54 -0.26 -15.50 -11.49
N PHE A 55 -0.21 -14.30 -12.04
CA PHE A 55 1.03 -13.54 -12.19
C PHE A 55 1.63 -13.17 -10.84
N VAL A 56 0.79 -12.69 -9.90
CA VAL A 56 1.21 -12.33 -8.53
C VAL A 56 1.74 -13.55 -7.78
N ALA A 57 0.99 -14.66 -7.81
CA ALA A 57 1.42 -15.92 -7.18
C ALA A 57 2.73 -16.44 -7.78
N GLY A 58 2.94 -16.30 -9.11
CA GLY A 58 4.18 -16.65 -9.78
C GLY A 58 5.39 -15.85 -9.28
N LEU A 59 5.23 -14.55 -8.95
CA LEU A 59 6.28 -13.72 -8.37
C LEU A 59 6.59 -14.12 -6.91
N ALA A 60 5.56 -14.39 -6.11
CA ALA A 60 5.72 -14.90 -4.74
C ALA A 60 6.44 -16.26 -4.73
N GLY A 61 6.08 -17.16 -5.66
CA GLY A 61 6.75 -18.47 -5.85
C GLY A 61 8.23 -18.39 -6.24
N ARG A 62 8.71 -17.24 -6.73
CA ARG A 62 10.13 -16.94 -6.98
C ARG A 62 10.85 -16.36 -5.76
N GLY A 63 10.17 -16.30 -4.59
CA GLY A 63 10.72 -15.82 -3.34
C GLY A 63 10.64 -14.30 -3.12
N PHE A 64 9.96 -13.56 -3.98
CA PHE A 64 9.76 -12.12 -3.80
C PHE A 64 8.60 -11.81 -2.86
N GLU A 65 8.80 -10.90 -1.94
CA GLU A 65 7.73 -10.21 -1.24
C GLU A 65 7.04 -9.24 -2.21
N VAL A 66 5.71 -9.41 -2.44
CA VAL A 66 4.95 -8.63 -3.42
C VAL A 66 4.06 -7.61 -2.73
N PHE A 67 4.16 -6.35 -3.13
CA PHE A 67 3.19 -5.30 -2.84
C PHE A 67 2.13 -5.24 -3.95
N LEU A 68 0.89 -5.62 -3.63
CA LEU A 68 -0.23 -5.55 -4.55
C LEU A 68 -0.90 -4.17 -4.45
N ASP A 69 -0.59 -3.30 -5.42
CA ASP A 69 -0.93 -1.87 -5.43
C ASP A 69 -2.24 -1.61 -6.20
N LEU A 70 -3.38 -2.10 -5.70
CA LEU A 70 -4.69 -1.96 -6.33
C LEU A 70 -5.51 -0.76 -5.84
N LYS A 71 -5.11 -0.16 -4.69
CA LYS A 71 -5.75 1.02 -4.11
C LYS A 71 -7.26 0.84 -3.94
N PHE A 72 -7.65 -0.18 -3.16
CA PHE A 72 -9.06 -0.52 -2.93
C PHE A 72 -9.84 0.69 -2.39
N HIS A 73 -11.01 0.93 -2.96
CA HIS A 73 -11.89 2.01 -2.54
C HIS A 73 -13.33 1.66 -2.90
N ASP A 74 -14.11 1.26 -1.92
CA ASP A 74 -15.51 0.85 -2.06
C ASP A 74 -16.17 0.88 -0.67
N ILE A 75 -17.40 0.43 -0.55
CA ILE A 75 -18.08 0.26 0.74
C ILE A 75 -17.29 -0.72 1.64
N PRO A 76 -17.38 -0.58 2.99
CA PRO A 76 -16.50 -1.29 3.93
C PRO A 76 -16.42 -2.79 3.72
N ASN A 77 -17.57 -3.47 3.55
CA ASN A 77 -17.59 -4.92 3.40
C ASN A 77 -16.91 -5.41 2.10
N THR A 78 -17.09 -4.67 1.01
CA THR A 78 -16.45 -4.99 -0.28
C THR A 78 -14.94 -4.86 -0.21
N VAL A 79 -14.44 -3.77 0.41
CA VAL A 79 -12.99 -3.59 0.59
C VAL A 79 -12.40 -4.63 1.52
N ALA A 80 -13.09 -4.96 2.62
CA ALA A 80 -12.63 -5.99 3.54
C ALA A 80 -12.51 -7.36 2.84
N ALA A 81 -13.50 -7.74 2.03
CA ALA A 81 -13.47 -8.99 1.25
C ALA A 81 -12.37 -8.98 0.17
N ALA A 82 -12.16 -7.84 -0.51
CA ALA A 82 -11.09 -7.69 -1.49
C ALA A 82 -9.69 -7.79 -0.85
N CYS A 83 -9.52 -7.22 0.35
CA CYS A 83 -8.27 -7.33 1.11
C CYS A 83 -7.99 -8.78 1.54
N GLU A 84 -9.00 -9.52 1.99
CA GLU A 84 -8.87 -10.95 2.33
C GLU A 84 -8.50 -11.78 1.10
N ALA A 85 -9.21 -11.60 -0.02
CA ALA A 85 -8.89 -12.27 -1.28
C ALA A 85 -7.47 -11.94 -1.80
N ALA A 86 -6.99 -10.71 -1.58
CA ALA A 86 -5.62 -10.36 -1.89
C ALA A 86 -4.62 -11.04 -0.95
N ALA A 87 -4.95 -11.22 0.32
CA ALA A 87 -4.11 -11.93 1.28
C ALA A 87 -3.94 -13.41 0.90
N ASP A 88 -4.99 -14.06 0.36
CA ASP A 88 -4.94 -15.45 -0.11
C ASP A 88 -3.92 -15.69 -1.25
N LEU A 89 -3.48 -14.62 -1.92
CA LEU A 89 -2.41 -14.67 -2.92
C LEU A 89 -0.99 -14.72 -2.31
N GLY A 90 -0.87 -14.66 -0.99
CA GLY A 90 0.42 -14.66 -0.29
C GLY A 90 1.21 -13.37 -0.47
N VAL A 91 0.55 -12.23 -0.71
CA VAL A 91 1.23 -10.94 -0.87
C VAL A 91 1.72 -10.38 0.45
N TRP A 92 2.85 -9.69 0.42
CA TRP A 92 3.47 -9.05 1.58
C TRP A 92 2.74 -7.78 2.02
N MET A 93 2.21 -6.99 1.06
CA MET A 93 1.57 -5.70 1.33
C MET A 93 0.41 -5.44 0.36
N ILE A 94 -0.63 -4.79 0.85
CA ILE A 94 -1.78 -4.30 0.07
C ILE A 94 -2.10 -2.86 0.46
N ASN A 95 -2.83 -2.15 -0.39
CA ASN A 95 -3.26 -0.79 -0.08
C ASN A 95 -4.73 -0.52 -0.43
N LEU A 96 -5.25 0.48 0.25
CA LEU A 96 -6.57 1.06 0.03
C LEU A 96 -6.47 2.59 0.07
N HIS A 97 -7.54 3.31 -0.26
CA HIS A 97 -7.59 4.77 -0.14
C HIS A 97 -8.07 5.21 1.25
N ALA A 98 -7.32 6.10 1.92
CA ALA A 98 -7.72 6.66 3.22
C ALA A 98 -9.01 7.49 3.14
N CYS A 99 -9.31 8.08 1.96
CA CYS A 99 -10.53 8.85 1.73
C CYS A 99 -11.82 8.00 1.71
N GLY A 100 -11.71 6.65 1.68
CA GLY A 100 -12.85 5.76 1.93
C GLY A 100 -13.39 5.82 3.35
N GLY A 101 -12.68 6.50 4.24
CA GLY A 101 -13.12 6.78 5.61
C GLY A 101 -12.76 5.69 6.62
N ARG A 102 -12.93 6.04 7.89
CA ARG A 102 -12.61 5.17 9.02
C ARG A 102 -13.31 3.80 8.95
N PRO A 103 -14.64 3.71 8.71
CA PRO A 103 -15.32 2.40 8.72
C PRO A 103 -14.77 1.43 7.67
N MET A 104 -14.37 1.94 6.49
CA MET A 104 -13.79 1.12 5.43
C MET A 104 -12.42 0.57 5.83
N MET A 105 -11.57 1.40 6.42
CA MET A 105 -10.23 1.02 6.88
C MET A 105 -10.29 0.03 8.04
N GLU A 106 -11.14 0.29 9.02
CA GLU A 106 -11.34 -0.58 10.19
C GLU A 106 -11.90 -1.96 9.78
N ALA A 107 -12.89 -2.01 8.88
CA ALA A 107 -13.44 -3.26 8.37
C ALA A 107 -12.37 -4.11 7.65
N ALA A 108 -11.53 -3.50 6.84
CA ALA A 108 -10.41 -4.19 6.19
C ALA A 108 -9.39 -4.70 7.23
N ARG A 109 -9.02 -3.87 8.20
CA ARG A 109 -8.09 -4.26 9.27
C ARG A 109 -8.61 -5.40 10.12
N GLU A 110 -9.87 -5.32 10.55
CA GLU A 110 -10.52 -6.39 11.34
C GLU A 110 -10.61 -7.71 10.58
N ARG A 111 -10.88 -7.67 9.28
CA ARG A 111 -10.91 -8.86 8.44
C ARG A 111 -9.54 -9.52 8.36
N LEU A 112 -8.50 -8.75 8.07
CA LEU A 112 -7.13 -9.24 7.99
C LEU A 112 -6.59 -9.74 9.34
N ALA A 113 -7.00 -9.13 10.46
CA ALA A 113 -6.57 -9.55 11.80
C ALA A 113 -7.00 -10.99 12.18
N ARG A 114 -7.90 -11.60 11.41
CA ARG A 114 -8.34 -13.00 11.60
C ARG A 114 -7.43 -14.02 10.92
N LEU A 115 -6.53 -13.54 10.04
CA LEU A 115 -5.60 -14.39 9.29
C LEU A 115 -4.36 -14.67 10.13
N SER A 116 -3.82 -15.87 10.02
CA SER A 116 -2.56 -16.24 10.67
C SER A 116 -1.36 -15.49 10.08
N GLU A 117 -1.40 -15.23 8.78
CA GLU A 117 -0.38 -14.50 8.03
C GLU A 117 -1.04 -13.37 7.26
N ALA A 118 -1.26 -12.23 7.93
CA ALA A 118 -1.85 -11.07 7.30
C ALA A 118 -0.81 -10.21 6.59
N PRO A 119 -1.09 -9.74 5.36
CA PRO A 119 -0.25 -8.75 4.71
C PRO A 119 -0.28 -7.41 5.46
N LEU A 120 0.75 -6.60 5.26
CA LEU A 120 0.71 -5.21 5.69
C LEU A 120 -0.39 -4.46 4.95
N LEU A 121 -1.21 -3.70 5.70
CA LEU A 121 -2.28 -2.88 5.15
C LEU A 121 -1.91 -1.40 5.27
N ILE A 122 -1.70 -0.73 4.14
CA ILE A 122 -1.36 0.68 4.10
C ILE A 122 -2.41 1.51 3.35
N ALA A 123 -2.47 2.80 3.60
CA ALA A 123 -3.43 3.68 2.93
C ALA A 123 -2.75 4.67 1.98
N VAL A 124 -3.35 4.88 0.81
CA VAL A 124 -3.05 6.03 -0.06
C VAL A 124 -3.74 7.26 0.50
N THR A 125 -3.00 8.33 0.74
CA THR A 125 -3.52 9.60 1.25
C THR A 125 -4.07 10.46 0.12
N VAL A 126 -3.22 11.28 -0.49
CA VAL A 126 -3.53 12.06 -1.69
C VAL A 126 -2.68 11.50 -2.82
N LEU A 127 -3.25 11.29 -3.98
CA LEU A 127 -2.48 10.87 -5.15
C LEU A 127 -1.46 11.96 -5.50
N THR A 128 -0.23 11.58 -5.74
CA THR A 128 0.89 12.52 -6.01
C THR A 128 0.74 13.30 -7.31
N SER A 129 -0.23 12.93 -8.15
CA SER A 129 -0.63 13.63 -9.38
C SER A 129 -1.62 14.77 -9.15
N LEU A 130 -2.28 14.82 -7.99
CA LEU A 130 -3.28 15.85 -7.68
C LEU A 130 -2.61 17.08 -7.08
N ASP A 131 -2.99 18.24 -7.58
CA ASP A 131 -2.64 19.54 -7.01
C ASP A 131 -3.81 20.15 -6.19
N ALA A 132 -3.67 21.39 -5.73
CA ALA A 132 -4.69 22.06 -4.93
C ALA A 132 -5.96 22.36 -5.74
N GLY A 133 -5.83 22.64 -7.05
CA GLY A 133 -6.96 22.87 -7.94
C GLY A 133 -7.77 21.61 -8.15
N ASP A 134 -7.12 20.49 -8.45
CA ASP A 134 -7.76 19.19 -8.59
C ASP A 134 -8.54 18.80 -7.32
N LEU A 135 -7.96 19.09 -6.15
CA LEU A 135 -8.61 18.81 -4.87
C LEU A 135 -9.83 19.71 -4.64
N GLU A 136 -9.78 20.97 -5.05
CA GLU A 136 -10.92 21.88 -4.97
C GLU A 136 -12.06 21.41 -5.87
N GLU A 137 -11.78 20.99 -7.11
CA GLU A 137 -12.78 20.48 -8.06
C GLU A 137 -13.53 19.26 -7.53
N ILE A 138 -12.89 18.39 -6.78
CA ILE A 138 -13.54 17.23 -6.16
C ILE A 138 -14.17 17.54 -4.78
N GLY A 139 -14.33 18.82 -4.44
CA GLY A 139 -14.94 19.25 -3.18
C GLY A 139 -14.06 19.06 -1.95
N CYS A 140 -12.76 19.06 -2.13
CA CYS A 140 -11.77 18.84 -1.11
C CYS A 140 -10.80 20.03 -0.96
N PRO A 141 -11.28 21.27 -0.74
CA PRO A 141 -10.44 22.46 -0.71
C PRO A 141 -9.42 22.43 0.43
N GLY A 142 -8.35 23.22 0.28
CA GLY A 142 -7.32 23.43 1.28
C GLY A 142 -5.93 22.97 0.85
N ASP A 143 -4.96 23.13 1.76
CA ASP A 143 -3.58 22.71 1.49
C ASP A 143 -3.48 21.17 1.36
N PRO A 144 -2.95 20.66 0.25
CA PRO A 144 -2.72 19.22 0.06
C PRO A 144 -1.92 18.58 1.21
N ARG A 145 -0.94 19.30 1.79
CA ARG A 145 -0.12 18.80 2.90
C ARG A 145 -0.94 18.57 4.17
N ASP A 146 -1.83 19.50 4.51
CA ASP A 146 -2.71 19.36 5.67
C ASP A 146 -3.67 18.18 5.48
N ARG A 147 -4.13 17.98 4.25
CA ARG A 147 -4.96 16.84 3.90
C ARG A 147 -4.21 15.52 4.05
N VAL A 148 -2.98 15.44 3.56
CA VAL A 148 -2.13 14.25 3.75
C VAL A 148 -1.96 13.94 5.24
N LEU A 149 -1.62 14.93 6.07
CA LEU A 149 -1.47 14.73 7.52
C LEU A 149 -2.76 14.28 8.20
N ARG A 150 -3.90 14.79 7.77
CA ARG A 150 -5.22 14.39 8.29
C ARG A 150 -5.53 12.94 7.91
N LEU A 151 -5.36 12.58 6.64
CA LEU A 151 -5.61 11.21 6.15
C LEU A 151 -4.62 10.21 6.74
N ALA A 152 -3.34 10.59 6.88
CA ALA A 152 -2.33 9.78 7.55
C ALA A 152 -2.70 9.50 9.01
N SER A 153 -3.16 10.52 9.74
CA SER A 153 -3.63 10.36 11.13
C SER A 153 -4.88 9.49 11.20
N LEU A 154 -5.78 9.60 10.22
CA LEU A 154 -6.98 8.77 10.15
C LEU A 154 -6.61 7.29 9.91
N ALA A 155 -5.69 7.00 8.99
CA ALA A 155 -5.20 5.65 8.72
C ALA A 155 -4.49 5.04 9.94
N HIS A 156 -3.61 5.81 10.58
CA HIS A 156 -2.93 5.38 11.81
C HIS A 156 -3.94 5.04 12.92
N ASN A 157 -4.95 5.89 13.14
CA ASN A 157 -5.97 5.69 14.17
C ASN A 157 -6.95 4.55 13.84
N ALA A 158 -7.07 4.16 12.57
CA ALA A 158 -7.80 2.98 12.12
C ALA A 158 -6.96 1.67 12.22
N GLY A 159 -5.73 1.77 12.74
CA GLY A 159 -4.86 0.62 12.97
C GLY A 159 -4.14 0.10 11.73
N LEU A 160 -4.01 0.91 10.68
CA LEU A 160 -3.23 0.54 9.49
C LEU A 160 -1.72 0.61 9.79
N ASP A 161 -0.95 -0.15 9.02
CA ASP A 161 0.49 -0.30 9.21
C ASP A 161 1.29 0.88 8.65
N GLY A 162 0.72 1.66 7.71
CA GLY A 162 1.40 2.77 7.07
C GLY A 162 0.59 3.49 6.02
N ILE A 163 1.28 4.34 5.26
CA ILE A 163 0.70 5.10 4.14
C ILE A 163 1.62 5.13 2.93
N VAL A 164 1.02 5.45 1.78
CA VAL A 164 1.73 5.94 0.59
C VAL A 164 1.68 7.47 0.62
N CYS A 165 2.84 8.11 0.52
CA CYS A 165 2.97 9.57 0.50
C CYS A 165 4.16 10.02 -0.37
N SER A 166 4.19 11.30 -0.75
CA SER A 166 5.36 11.90 -1.41
C SER A 166 6.58 11.91 -0.48
N PRO A 167 7.82 11.80 -0.99
CA PRO A 167 9.02 12.00 -0.19
C PRO A 167 9.05 13.35 0.55
N ARG A 168 8.42 14.40 -0.02
CA ARG A 168 8.32 15.74 0.60
C ARG A 168 7.43 15.75 1.85
N GLU A 169 6.54 14.79 1.97
CA GLU A 169 5.59 14.66 3.08
C GLU A 169 6.12 13.74 4.21
N ALA A 170 7.20 13.02 3.94
CA ALA A 170 7.74 12.04 4.88
C ALA A 170 8.16 12.66 6.21
N ALA A 171 8.86 13.81 6.19
CA ALA A 171 9.32 14.47 7.42
C ALA A 171 8.16 14.95 8.30
N PRO A 172 7.15 15.70 7.81
CA PRO A 172 6.00 16.09 8.62
C PRO A 172 5.17 14.91 9.13
N VAL A 173 5.00 13.84 8.33
CA VAL A 173 4.30 12.63 8.79
C VAL A 173 5.09 11.92 9.90
N ARG A 174 6.41 11.80 9.77
CA ARG A 174 7.28 11.27 10.82
C ARG A 174 7.21 12.07 12.12
N GLY A 175 7.19 13.39 12.01
CA GLY A 175 7.04 14.28 13.17
C GLY A 175 5.74 14.08 13.93
N ARG A 176 4.66 13.71 13.21
CA ARG A 176 3.31 13.55 13.78
C ARG A 176 3.00 12.12 14.27
N LEU A 177 3.45 11.09 13.55
CA LEU A 177 3.04 9.70 13.76
C LEU A 177 4.18 8.78 14.22
N GLY A 178 5.41 9.32 14.32
CA GLY A 178 6.56 8.54 14.79
C GLY A 178 7.23 7.72 13.69
N ARG A 179 8.20 6.88 14.12
CA ARG A 179 9.06 6.11 13.19
C ARG A 179 8.49 4.75 12.83
N ASP A 180 7.59 4.22 13.63
CA ASP A 180 7.06 2.85 13.46
C ASP A 180 5.96 2.77 12.40
N PHE A 181 5.34 3.89 12.05
CA PHE A 181 4.34 3.97 10.99
C PHE A 181 5.02 3.94 9.62
N LEU A 182 4.71 2.95 8.78
CA LEU A 182 5.38 2.74 7.50
C LEU A 182 5.08 3.85 6.50
N LEU A 183 6.11 4.29 5.79
CA LEU A 183 5.97 5.24 4.68
C LEU A 183 6.51 4.61 3.40
N VAL A 184 5.64 4.44 2.41
CA VAL A 184 5.99 4.05 1.05
C VAL A 184 5.99 5.29 0.19
N THR A 185 7.14 5.61 -0.41
CA THR A 185 7.33 6.84 -1.21
C THR A 185 7.55 6.46 -2.68
N PRO A 186 6.53 6.62 -3.55
CA PRO A 186 6.68 6.38 -4.98
C PRO A 186 7.49 7.50 -5.67
N GLY A 187 7.94 7.22 -6.91
CA GLY A 187 8.56 8.23 -7.76
C GLY A 187 10.04 8.48 -7.48
N VAL A 188 10.68 7.69 -6.64
CA VAL A 188 12.13 7.71 -6.47
C VAL A 188 12.75 7.09 -7.72
N ARG A 189 13.57 7.85 -8.41
CA ARG A 189 14.36 7.42 -9.57
C ARG A 189 15.81 7.75 -9.29
N PRO A 190 16.73 6.77 -9.35
CA PRO A 190 18.17 7.00 -9.19
C PRO A 190 18.74 7.81 -10.33
#